data_4bec0123b239670eb4652ab46ca4244c
#
_entry.id   4bec0123b239670eb4652ab46ca4244c
#
_cell.length_a   1.000
_cell.length_b   1.000
_cell.length_c   1.000
_cell.angle_alpha   90.00
_cell.angle_beta   90.00
_cell.angle_gamma   90.00
#
_symmetry.space_group_name_H-M   'P 1'
#
loop_
_entity.id
_entity.type
_entity.pdbx_description
1 polymer ?
#
loop_
_entity_poly.entity_id
_entity_poly.type
_entity_poly.pdbx_seq_one_letter_code
_entity_poly.pdbx_strand_id
1 'polypeptide(L)'
;MPHFFCKLIAPRPTFPFDMSESEKALMGEHAAYWTRMCNEGAVLVFGPVMDPNGPFGMGIFESADEANVKRRTDADPVMQANIGFKIEITPMRAITRATAQ
;
A
#
# COMPACT_ATOMS: atom_id res chain seq x y z
N MET A 1 18.67 -3.34 -4.75
CA MET A 1 17.92 -2.29 -4.03
C MET A 1 17.11 -2.94 -2.93
N PRO A 2 17.14 -2.40 -1.70
CA PRO A 2 16.30 -2.94 -0.62
C PRO A 2 14.82 -2.90 -0.94
N HIS A 3 14.07 -3.79 -0.30
CA HIS A 3 12.62 -3.86 -0.44
C HIS A 3 11.95 -3.72 0.91
N PHE A 4 10.75 -3.19 0.90
CA PHE A 4 9.96 -2.99 2.11
C PHE A 4 8.53 -3.46 1.86
N PHE A 5 8.05 -4.32 2.77
CA PHE A 5 6.67 -4.77 2.75
C PHE A 5 5.82 -3.78 3.53
N CYS A 6 4.81 -3.23 2.87
CA CYS A 6 3.86 -2.32 3.50
C CYS A 6 2.52 -3.01 3.63
N LYS A 7 1.99 -3.03 4.85
CA LYS A 7 0.67 -3.60 5.14
C LYS A 7 -0.26 -2.47 5.51
N LEU A 8 -1.34 -2.31 4.73
CA LEU A 8 -2.37 -1.31 4.99
C LEU A 8 -3.51 -1.96 5.76
N ILE A 9 -3.78 -1.47 6.96
CA ILE A 9 -4.84 -1.97 7.82
C ILE A 9 -5.96 -0.97 7.83
N ALA A 10 -7.16 -1.41 7.42
CA ALA A 10 -8.35 -0.57 7.35
C ALA A 10 -8.89 -0.25 8.75
N PRO A 11 -9.73 0.79 8.88
CA PRO A 11 -10.25 1.20 10.18
C PRO A 11 -11.19 0.17 10.84
N ARG A 12 -11.74 -0.76 10.07
CA ARG A 12 -12.60 -1.82 10.61
C ARG A 12 -12.47 -3.09 9.76
N PRO A 13 -12.68 -4.29 10.36
CA PRO A 13 -12.50 -5.56 9.63
C PRO A 13 -13.41 -5.74 8.43
N THR A 14 -14.57 -5.12 8.44
CA THR A 14 -15.58 -5.25 7.37
C THR A 14 -15.42 -4.23 6.26
N PHE A 15 -14.43 -3.35 6.36
CA PHE A 15 -14.25 -2.21 5.47
C PHE A 15 -14.45 -2.52 3.98
N PRO A 16 -13.84 -3.59 3.41
CA PRO A 16 -13.98 -3.84 1.97
C PRO A 16 -15.41 -4.13 1.54
N PHE A 17 -16.26 -4.55 2.47
CA PHE A 17 -17.62 -5.01 2.17
C PHE A 17 -18.68 -4.00 2.52
N ASP A 18 -18.34 -2.94 3.26
CA ASP A 18 -19.34 -1.98 3.74
C ASP A 18 -18.87 -0.53 3.63
N MET A 19 -18.04 -0.23 2.65
CA MET A 19 -17.55 1.13 2.43
C MET A 19 -18.68 2.10 2.14
N SER A 20 -18.63 3.28 2.78
CA SER A 20 -19.48 4.41 2.41
C SER A 20 -19.05 4.96 1.03
N GLU A 21 -19.88 5.83 0.45
CA GLU A 21 -19.53 6.46 -0.83
C GLU A 21 -18.26 7.28 -0.73
N SER A 22 -18.05 8.01 0.38
CA SER A 22 -16.83 8.77 0.57
C SER A 22 -15.60 7.86 0.74
N GLU A 23 -15.77 6.71 1.38
CA GLU A 23 -14.69 5.73 1.53
C GLU A 23 -14.32 5.10 0.20
N LYS A 24 -15.32 4.80 -0.65
CA LYS A 24 -15.06 4.30 -2.01
C LYS A 24 -14.27 5.31 -2.84
N ALA A 25 -14.64 6.59 -2.76
CA ALA A 25 -13.94 7.65 -3.46
C ALA A 25 -12.50 7.76 -2.96
N LEU A 26 -12.30 7.67 -1.65
CA LEU A 26 -10.97 7.73 -1.05
C LEU A 26 -10.10 6.56 -1.49
N MET A 27 -10.68 5.35 -1.57
CA MET A 27 -9.94 4.17 -2.03
C MET A 27 -9.58 4.29 -3.51
N GLY A 28 -10.40 4.99 -4.30
CA GLY A 28 -10.05 5.31 -5.69
C GLY A 28 -8.81 6.20 -5.77
N GLU A 29 -8.72 7.22 -4.93
CA GLU A 29 -7.55 8.09 -4.84
C GLU A 29 -6.32 7.32 -4.38
N HIS A 30 -6.48 6.44 -3.40
CA HIS A 30 -5.43 5.56 -2.90
C HIS A 30 -4.89 4.69 -4.03
N ALA A 31 -5.77 4.03 -4.79
CA ALA A 31 -5.36 3.16 -5.90
C ALA A 31 -4.62 3.95 -6.98
N ALA A 32 -5.07 5.16 -7.29
CA ALA A 32 -4.39 6.02 -8.26
C ALA A 32 -2.99 6.43 -7.79
N TYR A 33 -2.85 6.73 -6.52
CA TYR A 33 -1.57 7.10 -5.93
C TYR A 33 -0.56 5.95 -6.03
N TRP A 34 -0.96 4.73 -5.66
CA TRP A 34 -0.09 3.56 -5.72
C TRP A 34 0.21 3.13 -7.16
N THR A 35 -0.76 3.26 -8.06
CA THR A 35 -0.54 3.02 -9.50
C THR A 35 0.53 3.94 -10.04
N ARG A 36 0.49 5.21 -9.66
CA ARG A 36 1.51 6.17 -10.06
C ARG A 36 2.89 5.78 -9.55
N MET A 37 2.98 5.34 -8.28
CA MET A 37 4.26 4.88 -7.72
C MET A 37 4.78 3.62 -8.42
N CYS A 38 3.89 2.72 -8.83
CA CYS A 38 4.27 1.57 -9.65
C CYS A 38 4.87 2.02 -10.98
N ASN A 39 4.21 2.97 -11.65
CA ASN A 39 4.67 3.47 -12.95
C ASN A 39 6.00 4.22 -12.85
N GLU A 40 6.28 4.82 -11.70
CA GLU A 40 7.56 5.48 -11.44
C GLU A 40 8.67 4.49 -11.09
N GLY A 41 8.35 3.23 -10.83
CA GLY A 41 9.31 2.22 -10.43
C GLY A 41 9.60 2.17 -8.93
N ALA A 42 8.89 2.94 -8.12
CA ALA A 42 9.07 2.94 -6.68
C ALA A 42 8.41 1.75 -6.00
N VAL A 43 7.32 1.27 -6.57
CA VAL A 43 6.53 0.14 -6.05
C VAL A 43 6.55 -0.99 -7.06
N LEU A 44 6.91 -2.19 -6.59
CA LEU A 44 6.97 -3.38 -7.44
C LEU A 44 5.59 -3.95 -7.69
N VAL A 45 4.76 -4.01 -6.66
CA VAL A 45 3.42 -4.60 -6.73
C VAL A 45 2.61 -4.07 -5.56
N PHE A 46 1.30 -3.92 -5.76
CA PHE A 46 0.38 -3.57 -4.67
C PHE A 46 -1.00 -4.13 -4.97
N GLY A 47 -1.81 -4.28 -3.94
CA GLY A 47 -3.19 -4.71 -4.09
C GLY A 47 -3.79 -5.21 -2.80
N PRO A 48 -5.09 -5.52 -2.81
CA PRO A 48 -5.75 -6.12 -1.65
C PRO A 48 -5.37 -7.59 -1.52
N VAL A 49 -5.25 -8.02 -0.28
CA VAL A 49 -5.05 -9.43 0.07
C VAL A 49 -6.33 -9.89 0.76
N MET A 50 -6.98 -10.90 0.19
CA MET A 50 -8.26 -11.38 0.68
C MET A 50 -8.06 -12.51 1.69
N ASP A 51 -7.40 -12.16 2.80
CA ASP A 51 -7.15 -13.09 3.91
C ASP A 51 -8.48 -13.42 4.59
N PRO A 52 -8.82 -14.71 4.74
CA PRO A 52 -10.05 -15.10 5.46
C PRO A 52 -10.11 -14.57 6.89
N ASN A 53 -8.96 -14.31 7.51
CA ASN A 53 -8.88 -13.79 8.88
C ASN A 53 -8.95 -12.27 8.96
N GLY A 54 -9.09 -11.60 7.82
CA GLY A 54 -9.20 -10.15 7.74
C GLY A 54 -8.47 -9.60 6.53
N PRO A 55 -9.20 -9.08 5.54
CA PRO A 55 -8.57 -8.49 4.35
C PRO A 55 -7.69 -7.30 4.73
N PHE A 56 -6.60 -7.12 3.99
CA PHE A 56 -5.71 -5.97 4.16
C PHE A 56 -5.11 -5.59 2.81
N GLY A 57 -4.52 -4.40 2.74
CA GLY A 57 -3.78 -3.99 1.56
C GLY A 57 -2.31 -4.33 1.71
N MET A 58 -1.63 -4.59 0.59
CA MET A 58 -0.19 -4.79 0.61
C MET A 58 0.47 -4.02 -0.51
N GLY A 59 1.72 -3.67 -0.30
CA GLY A 59 2.56 -3.10 -1.34
C GLY A 59 4.02 -3.38 -1.04
N ILE A 60 4.81 -3.56 -2.09
CA ILE A 60 6.25 -3.79 -1.97
C ILE A 60 6.97 -2.59 -2.60
N PHE A 61 7.69 -1.84 -1.77
CA PHE A 61 8.54 -0.75 -2.22
C PHE A 61 9.94 -1.24 -2.55
N GLU A 62 10.52 -0.66 -3.60
CA GLU A 62 11.96 -0.69 -3.83
C GLU A 62 12.48 0.69 -3.46
N SER A 63 13.34 0.77 -2.45
CA SER A 63 13.87 2.06 -2.00
C SER A 63 15.22 1.86 -1.31
N ALA A 64 16.07 2.87 -1.42
CA ALA A 64 17.37 2.86 -0.77
C ALA A 64 17.23 2.97 0.75
N ASP A 65 16.18 3.60 1.25
CA ASP A 65 16.01 3.79 2.70
C ASP A 65 14.55 3.77 3.11
N GLU A 66 14.33 3.39 4.37
CA GLU A 66 13.01 3.28 4.96
C GLU A 66 12.36 4.65 5.16
N ALA A 67 13.15 5.70 5.37
CA ALA A 67 12.61 7.05 5.55
C ALA A 67 11.86 7.51 4.30
N ASN A 68 12.35 7.16 3.12
CA ASN A 68 11.66 7.48 1.87
C ASN A 68 10.32 6.74 1.78
N VAL A 69 10.31 5.45 2.18
CA VAL A 69 9.08 4.66 2.19
C VAL A 69 8.06 5.29 3.15
N LYS A 70 8.51 5.68 4.34
CA LYS A 70 7.66 6.32 5.34
C LYS A 70 7.04 7.61 4.82
N ARG A 71 7.83 8.46 4.15
CA ARG A 71 7.31 9.70 3.55
C ARG A 71 6.23 9.41 2.52
N ARG A 72 6.45 8.43 1.66
CA ARG A 72 5.51 8.10 0.60
C ARG A 72 4.23 7.48 1.15
N THR A 73 4.33 6.61 2.15
CA THR A 73 3.13 6.01 2.77
C THR A 73 2.36 7.05 3.58
N ASP A 74 3.05 7.97 4.26
CA ASP A 74 2.38 9.05 4.98
C ASP A 74 1.62 10.00 4.05
N ALA A 75 2.06 10.12 2.81
CA ALA A 75 1.41 10.97 1.80
C ALA A 75 0.25 10.28 1.09
N ASP A 76 0.01 8.99 1.33
CA ASP A 76 -1.13 8.28 0.77
C ASP A 76 -2.44 8.97 1.18
N PRO A 77 -3.38 9.17 0.25
CA PRO A 77 -4.66 9.80 0.58
C PRO A 77 -5.40 9.16 1.76
N VAL A 78 -5.32 7.84 1.93
CA VAL A 78 -5.98 7.16 3.08
C VAL A 78 -5.33 7.53 4.41
N MET A 79 -4.04 7.81 4.42
CA MET A 79 -3.34 8.26 5.63
C MET A 79 -3.63 9.74 5.89
N GLN A 80 -3.68 10.55 4.85
CA GLN A 80 -3.97 11.97 4.96
C GLN A 80 -5.41 12.23 5.43
N ALA A 81 -6.33 11.34 5.11
CA ALA A 81 -7.73 11.45 5.53
C ALA A 81 -7.91 11.28 7.04
N ASN A 82 -6.96 10.63 7.70
CA ASN A 82 -6.97 10.44 9.17
C ASN A 82 -8.27 9.82 9.69
N ILE A 83 -8.71 8.75 9.06
CA ILE A 83 -9.96 8.06 9.42
C ILE A 83 -9.73 6.69 10.06
N GLY A 84 -8.50 6.39 10.45
CA GLY A 84 -8.17 5.16 11.18
C GLY A 84 -7.37 4.13 10.42
N PHE A 85 -6.93 4.42 9.20
CA PHE A 85 -6.00 3.55 8.48
C PHE A 85 -4.64 3.55 9.16
N LYS A 86 -3.96 2.40 9.10
CA LYS A 86 -2.59 2.25 9.57
C LYS A 86 -1.77 1.58 8.49
N ILE A 87 -0.50 1.95 8.38
CA ILE A 87 0.45 1.28 7.48
C ILE A 87 1.63 0.81 8.32
N GLU A 88 1.92 -0.50 8.21
CA GLU A 88 3.09 -1.10 8.83
C GLU A 88 4.14 -1.34 7.75
N ILE A 89 5.37 -0.91 8.02
CA ILE A 89 6.49 -1.03 7.07
C ILE A 89 7.48 -2.03 7.64
N THR A 90 7.81 -3.07 6.88
CA THR A 90 8.75 -4.09 7.32
C THR A 90 9.81 -4.31 6.24
N PRO A 91 11.09 -4.18 6.57
CA PRO A 91 12.15 -4.51 5.60
C PRO A 91 12.06 -5.98 5.19
N MET A 92 12.33 -6.25 3.93
CA MET A 92 12.31 -7.63 3.44
C MET A 92 13.39 -7.82 2.38
N ARG A 93 13.73 -9.06 2.13
CA ARG A 93 14.54 -9.44 0.99
C ARG A 93 13.60 -10.00 -0.07
N ALA A 94 13.55 -9.36 -1.22
CA ALA A 94 12.71 -9.80 -2.30
C ALA A 94 13.56 -10.48 -3.38
N ILE A 95 13.06 -11.60 -3.87
CA ILE A 95 13.61 -12.26 -5.05
C ILE A 95 12.55 -12.11 -6.13
N THR A 96 12.89 -11.39 -7.18
CA THR A 96 11.97 -11.13 -8.27
C THR A 96 12.42 -11.93 -9.49
N ARG A 97 11.50 -12.17 -10.41
CA ARG A 97 11.89 -12.76 -11.67
C ARG A 97 12.76 -11.78 -12.46
N ALA A 98 13.61 -12.33 -13.34
CA ALA A 98 14.44 -11.50 -14.19
C ALA A 98 13.55 -10.68 -15.14
N THR A 99 13.93 -9.42 -15.33
CA THR A 99 13.25 -8.55 -16.28
C THR A 99 13.74 -8.90 -17.69
N ALA A 100 12.81 -8.99 -18.64
CA ALA A 100 13.16 -9.16 -20.05
C ALA A 100 13.91 -7.94 -20.56
N GLN A 101 14.97 -8.17 -21.34
CA GLN A 101 15.79 -7.09 -21.88
C GLN A 101 15.44 -6.81 -23.34
#